data_3f3340e905d2a412e02b94bdccb59789
#
_entry.id   3f3340e905d2a412e02b94bdccb59789
#
_cell.length_a   1.000
_cell.length_b   1.000
_cell.length_c   1.000
_cell.angle_alpha   90.00
_cell.angle_beta   90.00
_cell.angle_gamma   90.00
#
_symmetry.space_group_name_H-M   'P 1'
#
loop_
_entity.id
_entity.type
_entity.pdbx_description
1 polymer ?
#
loop_
_entity_poly.entity_id
_entity_poly.type
_entity_poly.pdbx_seq_one_letter_code
_entity_poly.pdbx_strand_id
1 'polypeptide(L)'
;MAVDVSALGIKATLVAVPSYPVGITLSQFADDGDSLNVPDMTIMSSGMGVNGDLVVWRTAVPCELDINLIPGTDECNAMENLFKLNMTQKNKISSKDVITLSVVHPNGKVDVLTNGYIVGGKPVQDYSSNGRAKTRTFRMVFENNVN
;
A
#
# COMPACT_ATOMS: atom_id res chain seq x y z
N MET A 1 26.08 14.53 15.04
CA MET A 1 24.59 14.56 15.13
C MET A 1 24.04 13.16 14.89
N ALA A 2 23.18 12.71 15.75
CA ALA A 2 22.49 11.43 15.54
C ALA A 2 21.32 11.60 14.58
N VAL A 3 21.10 10.62 13.72
CA VAL A 3 19.96 10.57 12.82
C VAL A 3 18.91 9.63 13.42
N ASP A 4 17.69 10.14 13.61
CA ASP A 4 16.59 9.33 14.13
C ASP A 4 15.83 8.72 12.94
N VAL A 5 15.83 7.41 12.87
CA VAL A 5 15.13 6.66 11.81
C VAL A 5 13.91 5.91 12.35
N SER A 6 13.36 6.35 13.48
CA SER A 6 12.21 5.71 14.07
C SER A 6 10.96 5.87 13.20
N ALA A 7 10.04 4.91 13.31
CA ALA A 7 8.74 4.96 12.65
C ALA A 7 7.65 5.60 13.52
N LEU A 8 8.01 6.07 14.71
CA LEU A 8 7.05 6.68 15.63
C LEU A 8 6.47 7.95 15.03
N GLY A 9 5.14 8.00 14.92
CA GLY A 9 4.42 9.14 14.35
C GLY A 9 4.13 9.05 12.86
N ILE A 10 4.44 7.93 12.22
CA ILE A 10 4.08 7.73 10.81
C ILE A 10 2.56 7.67 10.66
N LYS A 11 2.06 8.36 9.64
CA LYS A 11 0.62 8.37 9.30
C LYS A 11 0.46 8.28 7.80
N ALA A 12 -0.62 7.62 7.37
CA ALA A 12 -1.01 7.59 5.98
C ALA A 12 -2.46 8.02 5.84
N THR A 13 -2.75 8.88 4.88
CA THR A 13 -4.12 9.27 4.55
C THR A 13 -4.46 8.72 3.18
N LEU A 14 -5.52 7.94 3.10
CA LEU A 14 -5.98 7.30 1.89
C LEU A 14 -7.30 7.91 1.49
N VAL A 15 -7.39 8.41 0.26
CA VAL A 15 -8.62 8.93 -0.33
C VAL A 15 -9.00 8.02 -1.48
N ALA A 16 -10.19 7.45 -1.43
CA ALA A 16 -10.71 6.57 -2.48
C ALA A 16 -11.99 7.16 -3.04
N VAL A 17 -11.99 7.51 -4.32
CA VAL A 17 -13.14 8.09 -4.98
C VAL A 17 -13.75 7.04 -5.92
N PRO A 18 -15.07 6.77 -5.86
CA PRO A 18 -16.12 7.52 -5.15
C PRO A 18 -16.46 7.04 -3.73
N SER A 19 -15.88 5.93 -3.23
CA SER A 19 -16.37 5.29 -2.01
C SER A 19 -15.99 6.05 -0.72
N TYR A 20 -14.78 6.60 -0.64
CA TYR A 20 -14.29 7.30 0.54
C TYR A 20 -13.67 8.66 0.17
N PRO A 21 -14.51 9.63 -0.26
CA PRO A 21 -13.96 10.93 -0.71
C PRO A 21 -13.41 11.79 0.43
N VAL A 22 -13.83 11.53 1.67
CA VAL A 22 -13.31 12.25 2.86
C VAL A 22 -11.94 11.71 3.27
N GLY A 23 -11.67 10.44 2.96
CA GLY A 23 -10.40 9.80 3.27
C GLY A 23 -10.44 8.92 4.51
N ILE A 24 -9.44 8.08 4.62
CA ILE A 24 -9.21 7.19 5.76
C ILE A 24 -7.81 7.50 6.28
N THR A 25 -7.72 7.86 7.56
CA THR A 25 -6.42 8.07 8.19
C THR A 25 -5.93 6.77 8.80
N LEU A 26 -4.74 6.33 8.40
CA LEU A 26 -4.14 5.09 8.84
C LEU A 26 -2.99 5.41 9.80
N SER A 27 -3.13 5.02 11.06
CA SER A 27 -2.10 5.23 12.09
C SER A 27 -1.92 4.01 12.99
N GLN A 28 -2.85 3.06 12.97
CA GLN A 28 -2.82 1.87 13.82
C GLN A 28 -2.20 0.70 13.05
N PHE A 29 -0.90 0.81 12.80
CA PHE A 29 -0.15 -0.18 12.05
C PHE A 29 0.14 -1.43 12.91
N ALA A 30 0.45 -2.53 12.23
CA ALA A 30 0.66 -3.83 12.85
C ALA A 30 1.74 -3.80 13.92
N ASP A 31 1.54 -4.62 14.94
CA ASP A 31 2.49 -4.80 16.05
C ASP A 31 3.48 -5.95 15.81
N ASP A 32 3.17 -6.84 14.87
CA ASP A 32 3.95 -8.05 14.60
C ASP A 32 4.50 -8.11 13.16
N GLY A 33 4.49 -6.99 12.46
CA GLY A 33 4.98 -6.92 11.09
C GLY A 33 5.30 -5.49 10.68
N ASP A 34 5.71 -5.32 9.45
CA ASP A 34 6.05 -4.02 8.90
C ASP A 34 4.82 -3.12 8.83
N SER A 35 4.97 -1.85 9.15
CA SER A 35 3.88 -0.87 9.01
C SER A 35 3.52 -0.66 7.54
N LEU A 36 4.53 -0.32 6.76
CA LEU A 36 4.43 -0.17 5.32
C LEU A 36 5.54 -0.99 4.70
N ASN A 37 5.21 -1.73 3.66
CA ASN A 37 6.19 -2.48 2.89
C ASN A 37 6.12 -2.05 1.44
N VAL A 38 7.23 -1.51 0.94
CA VAL A 38 7.35 -1.06 -0.44
C VAL A 38 8.42 -1.90 -1.11
N PRO A 39 8.06 -2.79 -2.04
CA PRO A 39 9.07 -3.57 -2.75
C PRO A 39 9.91 -2.70 -3.67
N ASP A 40 11.13 -3.15 -3.94
CA ASP A 40 12.03 -2.45 -4.83
C ASP A 40 11.46 -2.37 -6.24
N MET A 41 11.66 -1.25 -6.89
CA MET A 41 11.28 -1.04 -8.28
C MET A 41 12.53 -1.16 -9.17
N THR A 42 12.45 -2.02 -10.18
CA THR A 42 13.50 -2.10 -11.20
C THR A 42 13.16 -1.14 -12.34
N ILE A 43 13.83 0.01 -12.35
CA ILE A 43 13.51 1.08 -13.29
C ILE A 43 14.34 1.02 -14.58
N MET A 44 15.39 0.22 -14.58
CA MET A 44 16.29 0.13 -15.71
C MET A 44 16.86 -1.29 -15.79
N SER A 45 16.90 -1.81 -16.98
CA SER A 45 17.52 -3.11 -17.26
C SER A 45 18.78 -2.90 -18.11
N SER A 46 19.70 -3.83 -18.02
CA SER A 46 20.96 -3.74 -18.74
C SER A 46 21.34 -5.08 -19.37
N GLY A 47 22.12 -4.99 -20.43
CA GLY A 47 22.71 -6.14 -21.09
C GLY A 47 24.13 -5.81 -21.56
N MET A 48 24.92 -6.84 -21.78
CA MET A 48 26.31 -6.67 -22.23
C MET A 48 26.46 -7.23 -23.64
N GLY A 49 26.96 -6.42 -24.55
CA GLY A 49 27.34 -6.87 -25.90
C GLY A 49 28.54 -7.77 -25.87
N VAL A 50 28.73 -8.51 -26.96
CA VAL A 50 29.83 -9.50 -27.08
C VAL A 50 31.20 -8.85 -26.90
N ASN A 51 31.34 -7.59 -27.32
CA ASN A 51 32.60 -6.84 -27.22
C ASN A 51 32.73 -6.02 -25.97
N GLY A 52 31.83 -6.22 -25.01
CA GLY A 52 31.88 -5.55 -23.72
C GLY A 52 31.13 -4.20 -23.63
N ASP A 53 30.34 -3.88 -24.65
CA ASP A 53 29.52 -2.66 -24.63
C ASP A 53 28.31 -2.84 -23.73
N LEU A 54 28.08 -1.87 -22.85
CA LEU A 54 26.91 -1.87 -21.97
C LEU A 54 25.70 -1.25 -22.68
N VAL A 55 24.63 -2.00 -22.73
CA VAL A 55 23.33 -1.53 -23.27
C VAL A 55 22.35 -1.43 -22.12
N VAL A 56 21.65 -0.30 -22.02
CA VAL A 56 20.66 -0.08 -20.99
C VAL A 56 19.33 0.37 -21.60
N TRP A 57 18.22 -0.02 -20.97
CA TRP A 57 16.90 0.44 -21.37
C TRP A 57 16.04 0.67 -20.14
N ARG A 58 15.15 1.65 -20.23
CA ARG A 58 14.26 2.02 -19.14
C ARG A 58 13.00 1.17 -19.18
N THR A 59 12.51 0.82 -18.00
CA THR A 59 11.30 0.03 -17.85
C THR A 59 10.31 0.79 -16.97
N ALA A 60 9.09 0.99 -17.46
CA ALA A 60 8.01 1.55 -16.67
C ALA A 60 7.42 0.43 -15.81
N VAL A 61 7.41 0.62 -14.50
CA VAL A 61 6.87 -0.35 -13.55
C VAL A 61 5.92 0.34 -12.58
N PRO A 62 4.86 -0.35 -12.13
CA PRO A 62 3.97 0.23 -11.11
C PRO A 62 4.66 0.31 -9.76
N CYS A 63 4.22 1.25 -8.94
CA CYS A 63 4.62 1.33 -7.54
C CYS A 63 3.66 0.51 -6.71
N GLU A 64 4.16 -0.51 -6.04
CA GLU A 64 3.34 -1.39 -5.18
C GLU A 64 3.58 -1.04 -3.72
N LEU A 65 2.54 -1.22 -2.90
CA LEU A 65 2.59 -0.90 -1.48
C LEU A 65 1.71 -1.87 -0.70
N ASP A 66 2.26 -2.43 0.37
CA ASP A 66 1.51 -3.22 1.33
C ASP A 66 1.39 -2.45 2.64
N ILE A 67 0.18 -2.39 3.19
CA ILE A 67 -0.10 -1.78 4.49
C ILE A 67 -0.58 -2.86 5.43
N ASN A 68 0.05 -2.96 6.60
CA ASN A 68 -0.33 -3.91 7.64
C ASN A 68 -0.97 -3.16 8.80
N LEU A 69 -2.19 -3.56 9.17
CA LEU A 69 -2.99 -2.90 10.19
C LEU A 69 -3.34 -3.86 11.31
N ILE A 70 -3.54 -3.30 12.51
CA ILE A 70 -4.03 -4.06 13.66
C ILE A 70 -5.48 -4.51 13.38
N PRO A 71 -5.78 -5.81 13.54
CA PRO A 71 -7.13 -6.30 13.28
C PRO A 71 -8.15 -5.73 14.30
N GLY A 72 -9.37 -5.50 13.84
CA GLY A 72 -10.46 -5.03 14.70
C GLY A 72 -10.52 -3.53 14.93
N THR A 73 -9.60 -2.76 14.38
CA THR A 73 -9.63 -1.29 14.47
C THR A 73 -10.61 -0.72 13.43
N ASP A 74 -11.09 0.50 13.67
CA ASP A 74 -11.99 1.17 12.73
C ASP A 74 -11.32 1.38 11.37
N GLU A 75 -10.05 1.70 11.37
CA GLU A 75 -9.25 1.86 10.14
C GLU A 75 -9.20 0.56 9.34
N CYS A 76 -8.94 -0.55 10.03
CA CYS A 76 -8.90 -1.87 9.41
C CYS A 76 -10.25 -2.25 8.81
N ASN A 77 -11.34 -1.96 9.53
CA ASN A 77 -12.69 -2.22 9.07
C ASN A 77 -13.04 -1.38 7.83
N ALA A 78 -12.61 -0.12 7.81
CA ALA A 78 -12.80 0.76 6.66
C ALA A 78 -12.03 0.24 5.43
N MET A 79 -10.80 -0.23 5.61
CA MET A 79 -10.01 -0.82 4.52
C MET A 79 -10.60 -2.12 4.02
N GLU A 80 -11.12 -2.96 4.92
CA GLU A 80 -11.81 -4.18 4.54
C GLU A 80 -13.05 -3.88 3.72
N ASN A 81 -13.83 -2.89 4.12
CA ASN A 81 -15.01 -2.46 3.38
C ASN A 81 -14.64 -1.94 1.99
N LEU A 82 -13.58 -1.14 1.89
CA LEU A 82 -13.06 -0.65 0.62
C LEU A 82 -12.64 -1.82 -0.28
N PHE A 83 -11.95 -2.81 0.26
CA PHE A 83 -11.55 -4.00 -0.49
C PHE A 83 -12.77 -4.76 -1.02
N LYS A 84 -13.78 -4.97 -0.18
CA LYS A 84 -15.01 -5.67 -0.57
C LYS A 84 -15.81 -4.92 -1.63
N LEU A 85 -15.83 -3.59 -1.58
CA LEU A 85 -16.51 -2.77 -2.58
C LEU A 85 -15.84 -2.89 -3.95
N ASN A 86 -14.54 -3.07 -3.98
CA ASN A 86 -13.78 -3.20 -5.24
C ASN A 86 -13.65 -4.64 -5.71
N MET A 87 -14.03 -5.61 -4.88
CA MET A 87 -13.93 -7.03 -5.21
C MET A 87 -15.08 -7.44 -6.14
N THR A 88 -14.75 -8.16 -7.21
CA THR A 88 -15.75 -8.71 -8.11
C THR A 88 -16.44 -9.91 -7.45
N GLN A 89 -17.76 -9.87 -7.37
CA GLN A 89 -18.55 -10.93 -6.78
C GLN A 89 -19.71 -11.30 -7.71
N LYS A 90 -20.27 -12.48 -7.50
CA LYS A 90 -21.44 -12.93 -8.26
C LYS A 90 -22.62 -11.99 -8.00
N ASN A 91 -23.29 -11.55 -9.07
CA ASN A 91 -24.45 -10.66 -9.02
C ASN A 91 -24.19 -9.31 -8.35
N LYS A 92 -22.94 -8.84 -8.38
CA LYS A 92 -22.55 -7.56 -7.81
C LYS A 92 -21.74 -6.77 -8.82
N ILE A 93 -22.07 -5.48 -8.96
CA ILE A 93 -21.25 -4.54 -9.71
C ILE A 93 -20.16 -4.03 -8.76
N SER A 94 -18.89 -4.29 -9.10
CA SER A 94 -17.77 -3.82 -8.29
C SER A 94 -17.53 -2.33 -8.53
N SER A 95 -17.19 -1.63 -7.47
CA SER A 95 -16.67 -0.27 -7.55
C SER A 95 -15.25 -0.30 -8.10
N LYS A 96 -14.83 0.77 -8.75
CA LYS A 96 -13.46 0.94 -9.20
C LYS A 96 -12.94 2.24 -8.64
N ASP A 97 -12.56 2.20 -7.38
CA ASP A 97 -12.10 3.38 -6.68
C ASP A 97 -10.67 3.74 -7.07
N VAL A 98 -10.46 5.01 -7.37
CA VAL A 98 -9.13 5.56 -7.63
C VAL A 98 -8.57 6.09 -6.31
N ILE A 99 -7.40 5.60 -5.94
CA ILE A 99 -6.81 5.85 -4.63
C ILE A 99 -5.68 6.87 -4.75
N THR A 100 -5.70 7.84 -3.85
CA THR A 100 -4.58 8.75 -3.59
C THR A 100 -4.11 8.50 -2.17
N LEU A 101 -2.84 8.17 -2.01
CA LEU A 101 -2.25 7.87 -0.71
C LEU A 101 -1.19 8.93 -0.39
N SER A 102 -1.32 9.55 0.78
CA SER A 102 -0.33 10.48 1.32
C SER A 102 0.29 9.87 2.57
N VAL A 103 1.60 9.68 2.56
CA VAL A 103 2.34 9.15 3.71
C VAL A 103 3.13 10.30 4.33
N VAL A 104 2.86 10.58 5.59
CA VAL A 104 3.58 11.59 6.38
C VAL A 104 4.58 10.86 7.25
N HIS A 105 5.86 11.10 7.00
CA HIS A 105 6.94 10.49 7.77
C HIS A 105 7.21 11.28 9.06
N PRO A 106 7.77 10.64 10.09
CA PRO A 106 8.06 11.31 11.36
C PRO A 106 9.00 12.51 11.24
N ASN A 107 9.85 12.52 10.20
CA ASN A 107 10.79 13.63 9.95
C ASN A 107 10.16 14.81 9.20
N GLY A 108 8.85 14.76 8.94
CA GLY A 108 8.12 15.80 8.23
C GLY A 108 8.06 15.64 6.72
N LYS A 109 8.75 14.67 6.14
CA LYS A 109 8.69 14.38 4.72
C LYS A 109 7.33 13.79 4.37
N VAL A 110 6.76 14.19 3.23
CA VAL A 110 5.48 13.67 2.73
C VAL A 110 5.69 13.06 1.36
N ASP A 111 5.24 11.81 1.20
CA ASP A 111 5.20 11.13 -0.09
C ASP A 111 3.75 10.98 -0.54
N VAL A 112 3.46 11.33 -1.79
CA VAL A 112 2.12 11.24 -2.36
C VAL A 112 2.16 10.29 -3.54
N LEU A 113 1.26 9.29 -3.51
CA LEU A 113 1.07 8.32 -4.59
C LEU A 113 -0.34 8.51 -5.15
N THR A 114 -0.45 8.62 -6.46
CA THR A 114 -1.73 8.90 -7.12
C THR A 114 -2.10 7.81 -8.11
N ASN A 115 -3.35 7.81 -8.56
CA ASN A 115 -3.89 6.89 -9.55
C ASN A 115 -3.65 5.44 -9.15
N GLY A 116 -4.02 5.10 -7.92
CA GLY A 116 -3.85 3.77 -7.38
C GLY A 116 -5.14 2.98 -7.30
N TYR A 117 -4.96 1.68 -7.15
CA TYR A 117 -6.07 0.74 -6.98
C TYR A 117 -5.71 -0.27 -5.92
N ILE A 118 -6.72 -0.71 -5.17
CA ILE A 118 -6.54 -1.81 -4.23
C ILE A 118 -6.63 -3.12 -5.02
N VAL A 119 -5.60 -3.96 -4.90
CA VAL A 119 -5.49 -5.17 -5.71
C VAL A 119 -5.44 -6.44 -4.89
N GLY A 120 -5.24 -6.35 -3.59
CA GLY A 120 -5.14 -7.53 -2.75
C GLY A 120 -5.55 -7.29 -1.32
N GLY A 121 -5.94 -8.36 -0.67
CA GLY A 121 -6.35 -8.38 0.71
C GLY A 121 -7.03 -9.69 1.03
N LYS A 122 -7.50 -9.84 2.25
CA LYS A 122 -8.27 -11.01 2.65
C LYS A 122 -9.73 -10.62 2.85
N PRO A 123 -10.68 -11.39 2.30
CA PRO A 123 -12.10 -11.05 2.45
C PRO A 123 -12.64 -11.31 3.86
N VAL A 124 -11.99 -12.16 4.63
CA VAL A 124 -12.44 -12.56 5.96
C VAL A 124 -11.24 -12.55 6.91
N GLN A 125 -11.49 -12.15 8.16
CA GLN A 125 -10.47 -12.21 9.20
C GLN A 125 -10.05 -13.66 9.46
N ASP A 126 -8.75 -13.88 9.45
CA ASP A 126 -8.17 -15.17 9.81
C ASP A 126 -7.56 -15.12 11.22
N TYR A 127 -7.36 -16.29 11.80
CA TYR A 127 -6.91 -16.44 13.18
C TYR A 127 -5.72 -17.39 13.25
N SER A 128 -4.79 -17.08 14.14
CA SER A 128 -3.64 -17.94 14.38
C SER A 128 -3.98 -19.05 15.39
N SER A 129 -3.13 -20.07 15.42
CA SER A 129 -3.31 -21.20 16.34
C SER A 129 -3.16 -20.81 17.82
N ASN A 130 -2.55 -19.66 18.11
CA ASN A 130 -2.42 -19.16 19.49
C ASN A 130 -3.64 -18.35 19.96
N GLY A 131 -4.74 -18.34 19.19
CA GLY A 131 -5.99 -17.68 19.56
C GLY A 131 -6.08 -16.21 19.24
N ARG A 132 -5.16 -15.69 18.47
CA ARG A 132 -5.12 -14.27 18.10
C ARG A 132 -5.61 -14.08 16.68
N ALA A 133 -6.34 -12.97 16.42
CA ALA A 133 -6.62 -12.50 15.06
C ALA A 133 -5.32 -12.09 14.38
N LYS A 134 -5.12 -12.52 13.15
CA LYS A 134 -3.91 -12.18 12.39
C LYS A 134 -3.97 -10.75 11.88
N THR A 135 -2.79 -10.14 11.74
CA THR A 135 -2.63 -8.83 11.12
C THR A 135 -3.23 -8.81 9.73
N ARG A 136 -3.93 -7.73 9.41
CA ARG A 136 -4.56 -7.52 8.12
C ARG A 136 -3.61 -6.78 7.20
N THR A 137 -3.40 -7.35 6.02
CA THR A 137 -2.54 -6.77 4.99
C THR A 137 -3.40 -6.39 3.79
N PHE A 138 -3.21 -5.16 3.31
CA PHE A 138 -3.87 -4.67 2.11
C PHE A 138 -2.82 -4.24 1.10
N ARG A 139 -2.95 -4.72 -0.13
CA ARG A 139 -2.01 -4.42 -1.21
C ARG A 139 -2.64 -3.44 -2.19
N MET A 140 -1.87 -2.43 -2.55
CA MET A 140 -2.27 -1.41 -3.51
C MET A 140 -1.21 -1.25 -4.57
N VAL A 141 -1.64 -0.86 -5.77
CA VAL A 141 -0.77 -0.59 -6.91
C VAL A 141 -1.05 0.82 -7.40
N PHE A 142 -0.01 1.59 -7.61
CA PHE A 142 -0.11 2.97 -8.08
C PHE A 142 0.63 3.12 -9.41
N GLU A 143 0.20 4.09 -10.23
CA GLU A 143 1.01 4.51 -11.36
C GLU A 143 2.36 5.01 -10.86
N ASN A 144 3.37 4.99 -11.72
CA ASN A 144 4.73 5.36 -11.32
C ASN A 144 4.98 6.86 -11.26
N ASN A 145 3.96 7.62 -10.88
CA ASN A 145 4.02 9.07 -10.74
C ASN A 145 4.10 9.49 -9.27
N VAL A 146 5.08 8.98 -8.57
CA VAL A 146 5.37 9.35 -7.19
C VAL A 146 6.00 10.74 -7.16
N ASN A 147 5.50 11.57 -6.26
CA ASN A 147 6.12 12.88 -6.11
C ASN A 147 6.97 12.96 -4.84
#